data_cc2de9147c960c44ea1da165e4ad8e88
#
_entry.id   cc2de9147c960c44ea1da165e4ad8e88
#
_cell.length_a   1.000
_cell.length_b   1.000
_cell.length_c   1.000
_cell.angle_alpha   90.00
_cell.angle_beta   90.00
_cell.angle_gamma   90.00
#
_symmetry.space_group_name_H-M   'P 1'
#
loop_
_entity.id
_entity.type
_entity.pdbx_description
1 polymer ?
#
loop_
_entity_poly.entity_id
_entity_poly.type
_entity_poly.pdbx_seq_one_letter_code
_entity_poly.pdbx_strand_id
1 'polypeptide(L)'
;MNKNKLPVRFTGQHFTIDKVLIEDAIKQSRINQNDTVLDIGAGKGFLTVQLLQKAKFVIAIENDFELITHLKHKFKQTQNIQVFGCDFRNYKIPNFSFKVVSNIPFGITSEILKILMFENMESFQGGSIFLQLEPAKKL
;
A
#
# COMPACT_ATOMS: atom_id res chain seq x y z
N MET A 1 -0.74 -21.00 -9.39
CA MET A 1 -0.56 -20.09 -8.23
C MET A 1 0.82 -20.33 -7.62
N ASN A 2 1.58 -19.28 -7.42
CA ASN A 2 2.91 -19.41 -6.84
C ASN A 2 2.78 -19.75 -5.35
N LYS A 3 3.32 -20.90 -4.94
CA LYS A 3 3.22 -21.40 -3.57
C LYS A 3 3.93 -20.51 -2.54
N ASN A 4 4.83 -19.64 -2.99
CA ASN A 4 5.60 -18.75 -2.10
C ASN A 4 4.95 -17.39 -1.88
N LYS A 5 3.81 -17.11 -2.50
CA LYS A 5 3.11 -15.84 -2.31
C LYS A 5 2.35 -15.84 -0.99
N LEU A 6 2.49 -14.73 -0.25
CA LEU A 6 1.66 -14.48 0.91
C LEU A 6 0.24 -14.12 0.46
N PRO A 7 -0.78 -14.54 1.20
CA PRO A 7 -2.14 -14.09 0.90
C PRO A 7 -2.29 -12.60 1.14
N VAL A 8 -3.23 -11.99 0.44
CA VAL A 8 -3.64 -10.61 0.72
C VAL A 8 -4.62 -10.64 1.88
N ARG A 9 -4.38 -9.82 2.89
CA ARG A 9 -5.29 -9.69 4.03
C ARG A 9 -6.17 -8.45 3.86
N PHE A 10 -7.41 -8.58 4.28
CA PHE A 10 -8.40 -7.51 4.23
C PHE A 10 -8.89 -7.23 5.65
N THR A 11 -8.84 -5.96 6.03
CA THR A 11 -9.33 -5.50 7.32
C THR A 11 -10.29 -4.34 7.10
N GLY A 12 -11.50 -4.44 7.63
CA GLY A 12 -12.47 -3.34 7.56
C GLY A 12 -12.08 -2.21 8.49
N GLN A 13 -11.71 -1.06 7.94
CA GLN A 13 -11.35 0.13 8.68
C GLN A 13 -12.04 1.35 8.10
N HIS A 14 -12.26 2.37 8.93
CA HIS A 14 -12.82 3.64 8.46
C HIS A 14 -11.69 4.60 8.07
N PHE A 15 -11.45 5.67 8.79
CA PHE A 15 -10.50 6.70 8.35
C PHE A 15 -9.10 6.55 8.91
N THR A 16 -9.01 6.17 10.16
CA THR A 16 -7.74 6.12 10.87
C THR A 16 -7.39 4.69 11.17
N ILE A 17 -6.24 4.27 10.71
CA ILE A 17 -5.71 2.97 11.06
C ILE A 17 -4.90 3.12 12.34
N ASP A 18 -5.26 2.34 13.32
CA ASP A 18 -4.57 2.24 14.59
C ASP A 18 -3.15 1.69 14.36
N LYS A 19 -2.19 2.23 15.10
CA LYS A 19 -0.78 1.83 15.00
C LYS A 19 -0.59 0.33 15.25
N VAL A 20 -1.35 -0.25 16.17
CA VAL A 20 -1.28 -1.68 16.46
C VAL A 20 -1.71 -2.51 15.25
N LEU A 21 -2.74 -2.07 14.53
CA LEU A 21 -3.19 -2.75 13.31
C LEU A 21 -2.15 -2.64 12.20
N ILE A 22 -1.49 -1.49 12.09
CA ILE A 22 -0.40 -1.30 11.13
C ILE A 22 0.76 -2.25 11.44
N GLU A 23 1.18 -2.31 12.69
CA GLU A 23 2.25 -3.20 13.13
C GLU A 23 1.90 -4.67 12.88
N ASP A 24 0.66 -5.06 13.17
CA ASP A 24 0.16 -6.40 12.89
C ASP A 24 0.20 -6.72 11.39
N ALA A 25 -0.26 -5.79 10.56
CA ALA A 25 -0.25 -5.97 9.10
C ALA A 25 1.17 -6.14 8.56
N ILE A 26 2.11 -5.33 9.03
CA ILE A 26 3.52 -5.43 8.64
C ILE A 26 4.09 -6.79 9.03
N LYS A 27 3.79 -7.24 10.24
CA LYS A 27 4.24 -8.54 10.73
C LYS A 27 3.62 -9.69 9.94
N GLN A 28 2.31 -9.64 9.70
CA GLN A 28 1.60 -10.67 8.95
C GLN A 28 2.05 -10.73 7.49
N SER A 29 2.43 -9.60 6.93
CA SER A 29 2.95 -9.51 5.57
C SER A 29 4.43 -9.86 5.49
N ARG A 30 5.07 -10.13 6.64
CA ARG A 30 6.49 -10.48 6.75
C ARG A 30 7.40 -9.46 6.08
N ILE A 31 7.07 -8.18 6.24
CA ILE A 31 7.90 -7.11 5.68
C ILE A 31 9.26 -7.10 6.37
N ASN A 32 10.32 -7.09 5.58
CA ASN A 32 11.69 -7.10 6.08
C ASN A 32 12.62 -6.25 5.19
N GLN A 33 13.88 -6.17 5.55
CA GLN A 33 14.89 -5.32 4.90
C GLN A 33 15.23 -5.74 3.46
N ASN A 34 14.65 -6.82 2.96
CA ASN A 34 14.81 -7.21 1.56
C ASN A 34 13.63 -6.82 0.70
N ASP A 35 12.58 -6.27 1.30
CA ASP A 35 11.33 -6.03 0.61
C ASP A 35 11.22 -4.62 0.05
N THR A 36 10.70 -4.54 -1.17
CA THR A 36 10.11 -3.32 -1.73
C THR A 36 8.60 -3.40 -1.50
N VAL A 37 8.04 -2.36 -0.90
CA VAL A 37 6.63 -2.31 -0.53
C VAL A 37 5.95 -1.14 -1.23
N LEU A 38 4.82 -1.42 -1.86
CA LEU A 38 3.94 -0.39 -2.42
C LEU A 38 2.91 0.02 -1.37
N ASP A 39 2.80 1.32 -1.15
CA ASP A 39 1.76 1.94 -0.34
C ASP A 39 0.83 2.72 -1.27
N ILE A 40 -0.28 2.12 -1.63
CA ILE A 40 -1.23 2.65 -2.60
C ILE A 40 -2.25 3.52 -1.87
N GLY A 41 -2.33 4.78 -2.25
CA GLY A 41 -3.16 5.74 -1.53
C GLY A 41 -2.53 6.15 -0.21
N ALA A 42 -1.27 6.57 -0.25
CA ALA A 42 -0.47 6.79 0.96
C ALA A 42 -1.02 7.88 1.90
N GLY A 43 -1.85 8.78 1.39
CA GLY A 43 -2.51 9.80 2.20
C GLY A 43 -1.52 10.73 2.88
N LYS A 44 -1.63 10.86 4.19
CA LYS A 44 -0.71 11.70 4.99
C LYS A 44 0.59 11.01 5.37
N GLY A 45 0.73 9.72 5.03
CA GLY A 45 1.98 9.00 5.23
C GLY A 45 2.14 8.31 6.58
N PHE A 46 1.06 8.13 7.34
CA PHE A 46 1.15 7.44 8.64
C PHE A 46 1.58 5.98 8.49
N LEU A 47 0.96 5.26 7.57
CA LEU A 47 1.34 3.89 7.25
C LEU A 47 2.74 3.87 6.62
N THR A 48 3.00 4.82 5.73
CA THR A 48 4.28 4.93 5.02
C THR A 48 5.46 5.01 5.99
N VAL A 49 5.34 5.82 7.05
CA VAL A 49 6.38 5.96 8.08
C VAL A 49 6.71 4.60 8.72
N GLN A 50 5.70 3.83 9.04
CA GLN A 50 5.90 2.52 9.66
C GLN A 50 6.54 1.52 8.69
N LEU A 51 6.15 1.56 7.42
CA LEU A 51 6.76 0.72 6.39
C LEU A 51 8.24 1.04 6.18
N LEU A 52 8.61 2.32 6.20
CA LEU A 52 9.98 2.76 6.02
C LEU A 52 10.93 2.22 7.10
N GLN A 53 10.42 1.94 8.28
CA GLN A 53 11.21 1.40 9.38
C GLN A 53 11.54 -0.09 9.19
N LYS A 54 10.79 -0.80 8.37
CA LYS A 54 10.91 -2.26 8.22
C LYS A 54 11.37 -2.68 6.83
N ALA A 55 10.93 -1.98 5.79
CA ALA A 55 11.20 -2.35 4.41
C ALA A 55 12.55 -1.82 3.94
N LYS A 56 13.07 -2.43 2.88
CA LYS A 56 14.22 -1.93 2.16
C LYS A 56 13.89 -0.63 1.44
N PHE A 57 12.74 -0.60 0.77
CA PHE A 57 12.31 0.53 -0.04
C PHE A 57 10.78 0.61 -0.06
N VAL A 58 10.25 1.82 -0.05
CA VAL A 58 8.81 2.04 -0.14
C VAL A 58 8.49 2.89 -1.37
N ILE A 59 7.50 2.47 -2.12
CA ILE A 59 6.94 3.24 -3.23
C ILE A 59 5.55 3.70 -2.77
N ALA A 60 5.42 4.99 -2.52
CA ALA A 60 4.17 5.61 -2.10
C ALA A 60 3.48 6.24 -3.30
N ILE A 61 2.23 5.86 -3.54
CA ILE A 61 1.45 6.32 -4.69
C ILE A 61 0.24 7.05 -4.15
N GLU A 62 0.03 8.28 -4.60
CA GLU A 62 -1.05 9.13 -4.14
C GLU A 62 -1.59 9.96 -5.31
N ASN A 63 -2.90 10.14 -5.36
CA ASN A 63 -3.58 10.82 -6.45
C ASN A 63 -4.00 12.26 -6.10
N ASP A 64 -4.15 12.59 -4.84
CA ASP A 64 -4.56 13.92 -4.40
C ASP A 64 -3.38 14.89 -4.40
N PHE A 65 -3.53 16.04 -5.08
CA PHE A 65 -2.45 17.01 -5.25
C PHE A 65 -1.90 17.52 -3.91
N GLU A 66 -2.76 17.87 -2.97
CA GLU A 66 -2.32 18.38 -1.67
C GLU A 66 -1.57 17.30 -0.87
N LEU A 67 -2.06 16.07 -0.91
CA LEU A 67 -1.41 14.95 -0.24
C LEU A 67 -0.07 14.60 -0.88
N ILE A 68 0.02 14.66 -2.21
CA ILE A 68 1.30 14.47 -2.92
C ILE A 68 2.33 15.48 -2.44
N THR A 69 1.95 16.75 -2.40
CA THR A 69 2.82 17.84 -1.94
C THR A 69 3.26 17.61 -0.48
N HIS A 70 2.32 17.22 0.37
CA HIS A 70 2.60 16.89 1.76
C HIS A 70 3.59 15.73 1.89
N LEU A 71 3.37 14.65 1.15
CA LEU A 71 4.26 13.48 1.18
C LEU A 71 5.66 13.82 0.69
N LYS A 72 5.78 14.55 -0.39
CA LYS A 72 7.09 14.94 -0.93
C LYS A 72 7.86 15.83 0.06
N HIS A 73 7.16 16.72 0.75
CA HIS A 73 7.78 17.53 1.78
C HIS A 73 8.18 16.71 3.00
N LYS A 74 7.27 15.87 3.48
CA LYS A 74 7.48 15.03 4.67
C LYS A 74 8.69 14.12 4.52
N PHE A 75 8.87 13.54 3.35
CA PHE A 75 9.93 12.55 3.09
C PHE A 75 11.08 13.09 2.25
N LYS A 76 11.24 14.39 2.13
CA LYS A 76 12.27 14.99 1.26
C LYS A 76 13.69 14.59 1.59
N GLN A 77 13.97 14.20 2.83
CA GLN A 77 15.29 13.76 3.26
C GLN A 77 15.37 12.24 3.48
N THR A 78 14.30 11.53 3.21
CA THR A 78 14.25 10.08 3.35
C THR A 78 14.74 9.43 2.07
N GLN A 79 15.74 8.55 2.17
CA GLN A 79 16.42 8.00 0.99
C GLN A 79 15.72 6.76 0.42
N ASN A 80 15.05 5.98 1.27
CA ASN A 80 14.45 4.71 0.86
C ASN A 80 12.97 4.81 0.52
N ILE A 81 12.57 5.92 -0.07
CA ILE A 81 11.21 6.13 -0.53
C ILE A 81 11.19 6.83 -1.89
N GLN A 82 10.18 6.53 -2.68
CA GLN A 82 9.82 7.29 -3.86
C GLN A 82 8.33 7.57 -3.81
N VAL A 83 7.96 8.84 -4.02
CA VAL A 83 6.56 9.28 -4.03
C VAL A 83 6.15 9.53 -5.47
N PHE A 84 5.11 8.84 -5.94
CA PHE A 84 4.53 9.03 -7.26
C PHE A 84 3.16 9.70 -7.12
N GLY A 85 3.00 10.84 -7.78
CA GLY A 85 1.73 11.55 -7.82
C GLY A 85 0.93 11.12 -9.04
N CYS A 86 0.17 10.05 -8.91
CA CYS A 86 -0.70 9.56 -9.97
C CYS A 86 -1.76 8.62 -9.42
N ASP A 87 -2.76 8.34 -10.25
CA ASP A 87 -3.71 7.26 -9.99
C ASP A 87 -2.98 5.93 -10.16
N PHE A 88 -3.15 5.01 -9.22
CA PHE A 88 -2.48 3.71 -9.28
C PHE A 88 -2.80 2.94 -10.57
N ARG A 89 -3.99 3.11 -11.10
CA ARG A 89 -4.39 2.45 -12.36
C ARG A 89 -3.54 2.88 -13.55
N ASN A 90 -2.92 4.05 -13.46
CA ASN A 90 -2.02 4.59 -14.49
C ASN A 90 -0.54 4.40 -14.15
N TYR A 91 -0.25 3.86 -12.97
CA TYR A 91 1.11 3.61 -12.54
C TYR A 91 1.62 2.31 -13.15
N LYS A 92 2.75 2.39 -13.85
CA LYS A 92 3.38 1.21 -14.41
C LYS A 92 4.30 0.59 -13.37
N ILE A 93 3.89 -0.55 -12.84
CA ILE A 93 4.67 -1.26 -11.83
C ILE A 93 5.95 -1.81 -12.48
N PRO A 94 7.13 -1.52 -11.91
CA PRO A 94 8.39 -2.07 -12.42
C PRO A 94 8.43 -3.59 -12.32
N ASN A 95 9.25 -4.21 -13.15
CA ASN A 95 9.37 -5.65 -13.22
C ASN A 95 10.32 -6.20 -12.13
N PHE A 96 9.93 -6.05 -10.87
CA PHE A 96 10.65 -6.63 -9.74
C PHE A 96 9.64 -7.09 -8.68
N SER A 97 10.09 -7.97 -7.78
CA SER A 97 9.23 -8.48 -6.70
C SER A 97 8.87 -7.40 -5.71
N PHE A 98 7.61 -7.32 -5.34
CA PHE A 98 7.11 -6.34 -4.38
C PHE A 98 5.97 -6.91 -3.52
N LYS A 99 5.80 -6.33 -2.37
CA LYS A 99 4.65 -6.55 -1.50
C LYS A 99 3.80 -5.29 -1.45
N VAL A 100 2.57 -5.41 -0.98
CA VAL A 100 1.66 -4.27 -0.82
C VAL A 100 1.18 -4.22 0.62
N VAL A 101 1.32 -3.07 1.26
CA VAL A 101 0.63 -2.78 2.53
C VAL A 101 0.02 -1.39 2.36
N SER A 102 -1.29 -1.33 2.29
CA SER A 102 -1.98 -0.09 1.89
C SER A 102 -3.33 0.05 2.56
N ASN A 103 -3.73 1.30 2.76
CA ASN A 103 -5.10 1.65 3.12
C ASN A 103 -5.80 2.19 1.89
N ILE A 104 -6.65 1.39 1.26
CA ILE A 104 -7.24 1.68 -0.03
C ILE A 104 -8.65 2.22 0.13
N PRO A 105 -8.98 3.38 -0.50
CA PRO A 105 -10.33 3.90 -0.50
C PRO A 105 -11.32 2.91 -1.14
N PHE A 106 -12.52 2.88 -0.58
CA PHE A 106 -13.61 2.11 -1.16
C PHE A 106 -13.87 2.54 -2.62
N GLY A 107 -14.25 1.62 -3.46
CA GLY A 107 -14.64 1.90 -4.84
C GLY A 107 -13.59 1.58 -5.90
N ILE A 108 -12.31 1.59 -5.54
CA ILE A 108 -11.24 1.24 -6.47
C ILE A 108 -10.53 -0.07 -6.11
N THR A 109 -10.95 -0.70 -5.03
CA THR A 109 -10.30 -1.89 -4.49
C THR A 109 -10.29 -3.06 -5.47
N SER A 110 -11.41 -3.32 -6.14
CA SER A 110 -11.48 -4.45 -7.08
C SER A 110 -10.56 -4.25 -8.28
N GLU A 111 -10.44 -3.02 -8.77
CA GLU A 111 -9.53 -2.70 -9.87
C GLU A 111 -8.07 -2.87 -9.45
N ILE A 112 -7.74 -2.41 -8.24
CA ILE A 112 -6.39 -2.55 -7.70
C ILE A 112 -6.03 -4.03 -7.53
N LEU A 113 -6.94 -4.84 -6.98
CA LEU A 113 -6.72 -6.26 -6.83
C LEU A 113 -6.52 -6.95 -8.18
N LYS A 114 -7.29 -6.55 -9.19
CA LYS A 114 -7.12 -7.08 -10.55
C LYS A 114 -5.73 -6.78 -11.08
N ILE A 115 -5.26 -5.55 -10.94
CA ILE A 115 -3.93 -5.14 -11.37
C ILE A 115 -2.85 -5.97 -10.66
N LEU A 116 -2.97 -6.13 -9.35
CA LEU A 116 -1.97 -6.85 -8.56
C LEU A 116 -1.97 -8.34 -8.84
N MET A 117 -3.13 -8.96 -8.84
CA MET A 117 -3.24 -10.43 -8.85
C MET A 117 -3.24 -11.02 -10.25
N PHE A 118 -3.70 -10.30 -11.27
CA PHE A 118 -3.80 -10.81 -12.63
C PHE A 118 -2.76 -10.21 -13.57
N GLU A 119 -2.50 -8.91 -13.47
CA GLU A 119 -1.58 -8.23 -14.38
C GLU A 119 -0.12 -8.28 -13.91
N ASN A 120 0.11 -8.49 -12.60
CA ASN A 120 1.45 -8.52 -12.02
C ASN A 120 1.68 -9.79 -11.19
N MET A 121 1.09 -10.89 -11.61
CA MET A 121 1.05 -12.14 -10.86
C MET A 121 2.43 -12.67 -10.45
N GLU A 122 3.44 -12.52 -11.28
CA GLU A 122 4.77 -13.03 -10.99
C GLU A 122 5.54 -12.14 -10.02
N SER A 123 5.29 -10.84 -10.05
CA SER A 123 6.02 -9.86 -9.25
C SER A 123 5.38 -9.60 -7.90
N PHE A 124 4.06 -9.67 -7.83
CA PHE A 124 3.32 -9.42 -6.59
C PHE A 124 3.45 -10.58 -5.61
N GLN A 125 4.03 -10.31 -4.44
CA GLN A 125 4.33 -11.32 -3.42
C GLN A 125 3.32 -11.36 -2.26
N GLY A 126 2.23 -10.62 -2.35
CA GLY A 126 1.21 -10.57 -1.30
C GLY A 126 1.33 -9.33 -0.42
N GLY A 127 0.66 -9.35 0.71
CA GLY A 127 0.68 -8.23 1.64
C GLY A 127 -0.60 -8.09 2.44
N SER A 128 -0.92 -6.85 2.82
CA SER A 128 -2.11 -6.52 3.59
C SER A 128 -2.78 -5.27 3.04
N ILE A 129 -4.08 -5.30 2.98
CA ILE A 129 -4.86 -4.15 2.51
C ILE A 129 -5.92 -3.82 3.56
N PHE A 130 -5.89 -2.57 4.03
CA PHE A 130 -6.95 -2.03 4.87
C PHE A 130 -8.00 -1.40 3.98
N LEU A 131 -9.24 -1.86 4.11
CA LEU A 131 -10.34 -1.37 3.31
C LEU A 131 -11.13 -0.33 4.08
N GLN A 132 -11.41 0.79 3.43
CA GLN A 132 -12.43 1.71 3.91
C GLN A 132 -13.77 1.21 3.38
N LEU A 133 -14.58 0.73 4.29
CA LEU A 133 -15.92 0.26 3.91
C LEU A 133 -16.84 1.45 3.70
N GLU A 134 -17.68 1.35 2.67
CA GLU A 134 -18.74 2.31 2.49
C GLU A 134 -19.67 2.25 3.69
N PRO A 135 -20.10 3.40 4.26
CA PRO A 135 -21.07 3.38 5.34
C PRO A 135 -22.32 2.58 4.93
N ALA A 136 -22.81 1.73 5.82
CA ALA A 136 -24.00 0.95 5.55
C ALA A 136 -25.15 1.89 5.17
N LYS A 137 -25.74 1.67 3.99
CA LYS A 137 -26.92 2.43 3.60
C LYS A 137 -28.06 2.03 4.52
N LYS A 138 -28.70 3.03 5.09
CA LYS A 138 -29.95 2.78 5.82
C LYS A 138 -31.00 2.36 4.80
N LEU A 139 -31.46 1.16 4.96
CA LEU A 139 -32.55 0.63 4.16
C LEU A 139 -33.88 1.24 4.60
#